data_4619c863c4e895603aea2d3e5d789bc7
#
_entry.id   4619c863c4e895603aea2d3e5d789bc7
#
_cell.length_a   1.000
_cell.length_b   1.000
_cell.length_c   1.000
_cell.angle_alpha   90.00
_cell.angle_beta   90.00
_cell.angle_gamma   90.00
#
_symmetry.space_group_name_H-M   'P 1'
#
loop_
_entity.id
_entity.type
_entity.pdbx_description
1 polymer ?
#
loop_
_entity_poly.entity_id
_entity_poly.type
_entity_poly.pdbx_seq_one_letter_code
_entity_poly.pdbx_strand_id
1 'polypeptide(L)'
;MMEEGTIVHVDYELYDGVTGDLIETTRESVAQEHETHQEGREYTPLVCVVGSGNLIPGFEAALLEAEADVEIDVTIPAVDAYGEKDPTLVETISIDKLLRSVRDRNQLYLGAPVNVGGRQGYLSYLAAGRARIDYNPPMAGKDLRYSFKIVKVVEGREATVEAILQSNTGHSDFGVTFDVMTSTSCSHKPCCSTPTRR
;
A
#
# COMPACT_ATOMS: atom_id res chain seq x y z
N MET A 1 -2.67 -19.18 -14.56
CA MET A 1 -3.45 -19.37 -13.31
C MET A 1 -2.48 -19.67 -12.18
N MET A 2 -2.47 -18.84 -11.15
CA MET A 2 -1.61 -19.02 -9.97
C MET A 2 -2.34 -19.84 -8.89
N GLU A 3 -1.60 -20.59 -8.08
CA GLU A 3 -2.16 -21.31 -6.94
C GLU A 3 -2.21 -20.42 -5.71
N GLU A 4 -3.24 -20.59 -4.88
CA GLU A 4 -3.31 -19.91 -3.57
C GLU A 4 -2.09 -20.28 -2.72
N GLY A 5 -1.54 -19.29 -2.03
CA GLY A 5 -0.32 -19.44 -1.24
C GLY A 5 0.98 -19.26 -2.02
N THR A 6 0.92 -19.05 -3.34
CA THR A 6 2.09 -18.73 -4.15
C THR A 6 2.59 -17.32 -3.81
N ILE A 7 3.89 -17.14 -3.65
CA ILE A 7 4.51 -15.83 -3.44
C ILE A 7 4.97 -15.30 -4.78
N VAL A 8 4.60 -14.08 -5.08
CA VAL A 8 4.93 -13.41 -6.33
C VAL A 8 5.51 -12.02 -6.09
N HIS A 9 6.40 -11.60 -6.98
CA HIS A 9 6.83 -10.22 -7.11
C HIS A 9 6.06 -9.59 -8.25
N VAL A 10 5.33 -8.52 -7.97
CA VAL A 10 4.44 -7.85 -8.92
C VAL A 10 4.86 -6.40 -9.10
N ASP A 11 5.14 -6.01 -10.34
CA ASP A 11 5.16 -4.61 -10.71
C ASP A 11 3.76 -4.15 -11.05
N TYR A 12 3.35 -3.01 -10.51
CA TYR A 12 2.03 -2.49 -10.78
C TYR A 12 2.02 -0.97 -10.91
N GLU A 13 1.00 -0.51 -11.57
CA GLU A 13 0.61 0.88 -11.72
C GLU A 13 -0.87 0.99 -11.33
N LEU A 14 -1.16 1.86 -10.40
CA LEU A 14 -2.52 2.10 -9.92
C LEU A 14 -3.01 3.46 -10.40
N TYR A 15 -4.10 3.45 -11.11
CA TYR A 15 -4.76 4.65 -11.62
C TYR A 15 -6.16 4.82 -11.03
N ASP A 16 -6.59 6.06 -10.92
CA ASP A 16 -8.00 6.40 -10.69
C ASP A 16 -8.80 6.01 -11.95
N GLY A 17 -9.79 5.13 -11.79
CA GLY A 17 -10.55 4.60 -12.92
C GLY A 17 -11.43 5.63 -13.64
N VAL A 18 -11.67 6.80 -13.02
CA VAL A 18 -12.48 7.89 -13.56
C VAL A 18 -11.63 8.98 -14.20
N THR A 19 -10.61 9.47 -13.46
CA THR A 19 -9.74 10.56 -13.95
C THR A 19 -8.58 10.08 -14.79
N GLY A 20 -8.15 8.83 -14.61
CA GLY A 20 -6.96 8.26 -15.23
C GLY A 20 -5.66 8.74 -14.61
N ASP A 21 -5.71 9.45 -13.49
CA ASP A 21 -4.52 9.92 -12.79
C ASP A 21 -3.78 8.76 -12.12
N LEU A 22 -2.45 8.76 -12.21
CA LEU A 22 -1.62 7.80 -11.50
C LEU A 22 -1.68 8.08 -9.99
N ILE A 23 -2.07 7.07 -9.22
CA ILE A 23 -2.14 7.12 -7.76
C ILE A 23 -0.86 6.57 -7.13
N GLU A 24 -0.43 5.40 -7.61
CA GLU A 24 0.74 4.70 -7.09
C GLU A 24 1.37 3.80 -8.14
N THR A 25 2.69 3.59 -8.05
CA THR A 25 3.41 2.64 -8.91
C THR A 25 4.64 2.08 -8.19
N THR A 26 5.05 0.87 -8.58
CA THR A 26 6.32 0.26 -8.20
C THR A 26 7.44 0.59 -9.19
N ARG A 27 7.12 1.20 -10.33
CA ARG A 27 8.09 1.53 -11.39
C ARG A 27 8.53 2.98 -11.29
N GLU A 28 9.82 3.21 -11.06
CA GLU A 28 10.38 4.57 -10.95
C GLU A 28 10.18 5.40 -12.21
N SER A 29 10.34 4.80 -13.40
CA SER A 29 10.17 5.50 -14.68
C SER A 29 8.77 6.08 -14.86
N VAL A 30 7.76 5.32 -14.45
CA VAL A 30 6.36 5.73 -14.52
C VAL A 30 6.06 6.84 -13.50
N ALA A 31 6.63 6.73 -12.30
CA ALA A 31 6.51 7.78 -11.28
C ALA A 31 7.13 9.10 -11.74
N GLN A 32 8.24 9.05 -12.47
CA GLN A 32 8.88 10.25 -13.05
C GLN A 32 8.05 10.84 -14.18
N GLU A 33 7.50 10.03 -15.07
CA GLU A 33 6.65 10.46 -16.19
C GLU A 33 5.38 11.18 -15.72
N HIS A 34 4.79 10.70 -14.63
CA HIS A 34 3.58 11.29 -14.04
C HIS A 34 3.85 12.33 -12.94
N GLU A 35 5.10 12.77 -12.76
CA GLU A 35 5.47 13.77 -11.75
C GLU A 35 5.10 13.37 -10.30
N THR A 36 4.94 12.07 -10.03
CA THR A 36 4.62 11.51 -8.71
C THR A 36 5.85 10.93 -8.00
N HIS A 37 7.03 11.07 -8.61
CA HIS A 37 8.29 10.57 -8.06
C HIS A 37 8.60 11.22 -6.70
N GLN A 38 8.95 10.40 -5.73
CA GLN A 38 9.33 10.83 -4.38
C GLN A 38 10.82 10.51 -4.15
N GLU A 39 11.61 11.56 -3.83
CA GLU A 39 13.01 11.38 -3.47
C GLU A 39 13.14 10.52 -2.20
N GLY A 40 13.98 9.48 -2.29
CA GLY A 40 14.23 8.57 -1.15
C GLY A 40 13.23 7.41 -1.03
N ARG A 41 12.24 7.30 -1.91
CA ARG A 41 11.41 6.11 -2.01
C ARG A 41 12.10 5.07 -2.89
N GLU A 42 12.25 3.85 -2.38
CA GLU A 42 12.69 2.72 -3.18
C GLU A 42 11.53 2.15 -4.00
N TYR A 43 11.69 2.15 -5.32
CA TYR A 43 10.71 1.57 -6.25
C TYR A 43 11.09 0.10 -6.50
N THR A 44 10.45 -0.79 -5.79
CA THR A 44 10.68 -2.24 -5.88
C THR A 44 9.38 -2.96 -6.14
N PRO A 45 9.41 -4.11 -6.83
CA PRO A 45 8.22 -4.93 -7.02
C PRO A 45 7.56 -5.30 -5.68
N LEU A 46 6.25 -5.24 -5.65
CA LEU A 46 5.46 -5.66 -4.48
C LEU A 46 5.58 -7.16 -4.30
N VAL A 47 6.00 -7.58 -3.10
CA VAL A 47 6.01 -8.98 -2.71
C VAL A 47 4.69 -9.31 -2.03
N CYS A 48 3.93 -10.22 -2.59
CA CYS A 48 2.65 -10.61 -2.03
C CYS A 48 2.41 -12.12 -2.14
N VAL A 49 1.54 -12.62 -1.26
CA VAL A 49 1.06 -14.01 -1.25
C VAL A 49 -0.31 -14.04 -1.87
N VAL A 50 -0.46 -14.77 -2.96
CA VAL A 50 -1.73 -14.88 -3.70
C VAL A 50 -2.78 -15.57 -2.82
N GLY A 51 -3.98 -14.99 -2.70
CA GLY A 51 -5.07 -15.56 -1.90
C GLY A 51 -4.93 -15.38 -0.39
N SER A 52 -4.03 -14.52 0.08
CA SER A 52 -3.82 -14.29 1.53
C SER A 52 -4.86 -13.37 2.18
N GLY A 53 -5.69 -12.67 1.41
CA GLY A 53 -6.64 -11.66 1.90
C GLY A 53 -5.98 -10.35 2.33
N ASN A 54 -4.71 -10.15 2.02
CA ASN A 54 -3.96 -8.93 2.35
C ASN A 54 -4.10 -7.82 1.29
N LEU A 55 -4.56 -8.18 0.10
CA LEU A 55 -4.79 -7.27 -1.01
C LEU A 55 -6.30 -7.01 -1.18
N ILE A 56 -6.64 -6.01 -1.99
CA ILE A 56 -8.04 -5.77 -2.32
C ILE A 56 -8.61 -6.96 -3.11
N PRO A 57 -9.87 -7.36 -2.84
CA PRO A 57 -10.44 -8.60 -3.41
C PRO A 57 -10.36 -8.68 -4.93
N GLY A 58 -10.65 -7.58 -5.62
CA GLY A 58 -10.59 -7.54 -7.08
C GLY A 58 -9.18 -7.74 -7.63
N PHE A 59 -8.14 -7.25 -6.95
CA PHE A 59 -6.75 -7.45 -7.35
C PHE A 59 -6.27 -8.88 -7.08
N GLU A 60 -6.69 -9.48 -5.95
CA GLU A 60 -6.38 -10.89 -5.68
C GLU A 60 -7.01 -11.83 -6.71
N ALA A 61 -8.26 -11.59 -7.11
CA ALA A 61 -8.90 -12.36 -8.16
C ALA A 61 -8.15 -12.26 -9.49
N ALA A 62 -7.71 -11.05 -9.85
CA ALA A 62 -6.91 -10.84 -11.06
C ALA A 62 -5.55 -11.54 -11.00
N LEU A 63 -4.89 -11.58 -9.84
CA LEU A 63 -3.62 -12.30 -9.66
C LEU A 63 -3.77 -13.82 -9.80
N LEU A 64 -4.89 -14.39 -9.33
CA LEU A 64 -5.17 -15.84 -9.48
C LEU A 64 -5.30 -16.24 -10.96
N GLU A 65 -5.88 -15.37 -11.79
CA GLU A 65 -6.04 -15.62 -13.23
C GLU A 65 -4.78 -15.27 -14.05
N ALA A 66 -3.86 -14.49 -13.46
CA ALA A 66 -2.68 -13.98 -14.14
C ALA A 66 -1.69 -15.07 -14.53
N GLU A 67 -0.92 -14.80 -15.59
CA GLU A 67 0.24 -15.57 -16.00
C GLU A 67 1.52 -14.76 -15.77
N ALA A 68 2.62 -15.47 -15.48
CA ALA A 68 3.91 -14.80 -15.27
C ALA A 68 4.39 -14.11 -16.56
N ASP A 69 5.05 -12.98 -16.43
CA ASP A 69 5.60 -12.17 -17.51
C ASP A 69 4.58 -11.55 -18.48
N VAL A 70 3.29 -11.65 -18.21
CA VAL A 70 2.22 -11.02 -18.98
C VAL A 70 1.77 -9.74 -18.27
N GLU A 71 1.64 -8.65 -19.02
CA GLU A 71 1.06 -7.41 -18.52
C GLU A 71 -0.46 -7.48 -18.62
N ILE A 72 -1.14 -7.18 -17.54
CA ILE A 72 -2.59 -7.31 -17.40
C ILE A 72 -3.15 -5.99 -16.90
N ASP A 73 -4.16 -5.49 -17.63
CA ASP A 73 -4.97 -4.34 -17.23
C ASP A 73 -6.30 -4.84 -16.66
N VAL A 74 -6.62 -4.42 -15.44
CA VAL A 74 -7.90 -4.74 -14.81
C VAL A 74 -8.51 -3.49 -14.20
N THR A 75 -9.82 -3.31 -14.39
CA THR A 75 -10.59 -2.28 -13.70
C THR A 75 -11.38 -2.92 -12.58
N ILE A 76 -11.15 -2.45 -11.36
CA ILE A 76 -11.75 -2.96 -10.14
C ILE A 76 -12.76 -1.93 -9.65
N PRO A 77 -14.06 -2.27 -9.60
CA PRO A 77 -15.08 -1.37 -9.09
C PRO A 77 -14.86 -1.10 -7.59
N ALA A 78 -15.34 0.04 -7.11
CA ALA A 78 -15.18 0.47 -5.73
C ALA A 78 -15.58 -0.60 -4.70
N VAL A 79 -16.62 -1.39 -4.99
CA VAL A 79 -17.13 -2.47 -4.10
C VAL A 79 -16.08 -3.55 -3.87
N ASP A 80 -15.32 -3.92 -4.90
CA ASP A 80 -14.28 -4.96 -4.86
C ASP A 80 -12.88 -4.37 -4.55
N ALA A 81 -12.82 -3.03 -4.33
CA ALA A 81 -11.61 -2.31 -3.96
C ALA A 81 -11.66 -1.87 -2.48
N TYR A 82 -11.84 -0.57 -2.23
CA TYR A 82 -11.88 0.00 -0.87
C TYR A 82 -13.31 0.22 -0.34
N GLY A 83 -14.30 -0.33 -1.02
CA GLY A 83 -15.72 -0.16 -0.70
C GLY A 83 -16.30 1.16 -1.19
N GLU A 84 -17.61 1.27 -1.10
CA GLU A 84 -18.33 2.51 -1.39
C GLU A 84 -18.16 3.54 -0.25
N LYS A 85 -18.39 4.83 -0.56
CA LYS A 85 -18.42 5.86 0.47
C LYS A 85 -19.62 5.69 1.37
N ASP A 86 -19.36 5.62 2.67
CA ASP A 86 -20.40 5.63 3.70
C ASP A 86 -20.81 7.08 4.01
N PRO A 87 -22.04 7.50 3.70
CA PRO A 87 -22.51 8.84 4.00
C PRO A 87 -22.58 9.13 5.51
N THR A 88 -22.65 8.11 6.37
CA THR A 88 -22.65 8.27 7.82
C THR A 88 -21.28 8.69 8.38
N LEU A 89 -20.22 8.43 7.62
CA LEU A 89 -18.85 8.86 7.94
C LEU A 89 -18.56 10.30 7.48
N VAL A 90 -19.56 11.00 6.94
CA VAL A 90 -19.43 12.41 6.54
C VAL A 90 -20.12 13.29 7.57
N GLU A 91 -19.32 14.06 8.34
CA GLU A 91 -19.82 14.93 9.39
C GLU A 91 -19.79 16.41 8.94
N THR A 92 -20.90 17.14 9.20
CA THR A 92 -20.94 18.58 9.00
C THR A 92 -20.80 19.29 10.34
N ILE A 93 -19.74 20.09 10.49
CA ILE A 93 -19.44 20.84 11.70
C ILE A 93 -19.41 22.35 11.43
N SER A 94 -19.47 23.16 12.50
CA SER A 94 -19.23 24.60 12.36
C SER A 94 -17.76 24.89 12.08
N ILE A 95 -17.51 25.94 11.33
CA ILE A 95 -16.14 26.40 11.03
C ILE A 95 -15.35 26.69 12.33
N ASP A 96 -16.02 27.20 13.37
CA ASP A 96 -15.38 27.47 14.66
C ASP A 96 -14.88 26.19 15.35
N LYS A 97 -15.63 25.08 15.24
CA LYS A 97 -15.21 23.78 15.77
C LYS A 97 -13.97 23.27 15.02
N LEU A 98 -13.97 23.40 13.69
CA LEU A 98 -12.81 23.04 12.86
C LEU A 98 -11.58 23.88 13.22
N LEU A 99 -11.73 25.19 13.30
CA LEU A 99 -10.62 26.12 13.61
C LEU A 99 -9.98 25.90 14.98
N ARG A 100 -10.71 25.35 15.95
CA ARG A 100 -10.15 24.94 17.26
C ARG A 100 -9.31 23.68 17.17
N SER A 101 -9.56 22.84 16.18
CA SER A 101 -8.87 21.56 15.98
C SER A 101 -7.63 21.68 15.12
N VAL A 102 -7.51 22.75 14.32
CA VAL A 102 -6.42 22.96 13.38
C VAL A 102 -5.46 24.03 13.92
N ARG A 103 -4.15 23.71 13.92
CA ARG A 103 -3.10 24.61 14.42
C ARG A 103 -2.80 25.76 13.46
N ASP A 104 -2.89 25.51 12.15
CA ASP A 104 -2.58 26.49 11.11
C ASP A 104 -3.75 26.61 10.12
N ARG A 105 -4.34 27.81 10.06
CA ARG A 105 -5.49 28.11 9.19
C ARG A 105 -5.14 28.12 7.70
N ASN A 106 -3.87 28.33 7.38
CA ASN A 106 -3.40 28.38 5.97
C ASN A 106 -3.38 26.97 5.33
N GLN A 107 -3.46 25.93 6.15
CA GLN A 107 -3.51 24.52 5.69
C GLN A 107 -4.94 24.03 5.41
N LEU A 108 -5.95 24.90 5.52
CA LEU A 108 -7.35 24.56 5.24
C LEU A 108 -7.68 24.78 3.75
N TYR A 109 -7.56 23.75 2.97
CA TYR A 109 -8.02 23.68 1.58
C TYR A 109 -8.89 22.42 1.38
N LEU A 110 -9.69 22.41 0.32
CA LEU A 110 -10.49 21.22 0.00
C LEU A 110 -9.56 20.02 -0.27
N GLY A 111 -9.81 18.91 0.40
CA GLY A 111 -8.94 17.73 0.37
C GLY A 111 -7.87 17.71 1.48
N ALA A 112 -7.70 18.80 2.26
CA ALA A 112 -6.73 18.82 3.35
C ALA A 112 -7.05 17.79 4.43
N PRO A 113 -6.05 17.06 4.96
CA PRO A 113 -6.22 16.18 6.09
C PRO A 113 -6.47 17.01 7.36
N VAL A 114 -7.50 16.68 8.10
CA VAL A 114 -7.89 17.36 9.34
C VAL A 114 -8.13 16.35 10.45
N ASN A 115 -7.78 16.70 11.68
CA ASN A 115 -8.07 15.91 12.86
C ASN A 115 -9.08 16.61 13.73
N VAL A 116 -10.27 16.05 13.87
CA VAL A 116 -11.34 16.62 14.70
C VAL A 116 -11.79 15.60 15.74
N GLY A 117 -11.63 15.96 17.00
CA GLY A 117 -12.03 15.08 18.11
C GLY A 117 -11.24 13.78 18.19
N GLY A 118 -9.98 13.74 17.71
CA GLY A 118 -9.14 12.56 17.68
C GLY A 118 -9.39 11.65 16.46
N ARG A 119 -10.31 12.03 15.57
CA ARG A 119 -10.56 11.31 14.30
C ARG A 119 -9.95 12.05 13.14
N GLN A 120 -9.17 11.37 12.33
CA GLN A 120 -8.59 11.90 11.09
C GLN A 120 -9.57 11.76 9.94
N GLY A 121 -9.74 12.83 9.17
CA GLY A 121 -10.58 12.85 7.98
C GLY A 121 -10.10 13.91 6.98
N TYR A 122 -10.83 14.10 5.90
CA TYR A 122 -10.50 15.04 4.83
C TYR A 122 -11.58 16.12 4.72
N LEU A 123 -11.16 17.38 4.53
CA LEU A 123 -12.07 18.49 4.34
C LEU A 123 -12.71 18.44 2.95
N SER A 124 -13.97 18.03 2.85
CA SER A 124 -14.69 17.90 1.58
C SER A 124 -15.49 19.14 1.17
N TYR A 125 -15.80 20.02 2.11
CA TYR A 125 -16.56 21.25 1.85
C TYR A 125 -16.26 22.31 2.90
N LEU A 126 -16.14 23.56 2.46
CA LEU A 126 -15.93 24.71 3.34
C LEU A 126 -16.66 25.94 2.78
N ALA A 127 -17.84 26.24 3.27
CA ALA A 127 -18.58 27.45 2.93
C ALA A 127 -19.67 27.78 3.96
N ALA A 128 -20.16 28.99 3.95
CA ALA A 128 -21.31 29.46 4.74
C ALA A 128 -21.22 29.14 6.24
N GLY A 129 -20.01 29.26 6.82
CA GLY A 129 -19.79 28.98 8.25
C GLY A 129 -19.83 27.49 8.62
N ARG A 130 -19.87 26.59 7.65
CA ARG A 130 -19.88 25.14 7.84
C ARG A 130 -18.74 24.48 7.10
N ALA A 131 -18.20 23.41 7.71
CA ALA A 131 -17.23 22.51 7.11
C ALA A 131 -17.80 21.10 7.11
N ARG A 132 -17.58 20.36 6.00
CA ARG A 132 -17.90 18.95 5.90
C ARG A 132 -16.62 18.17 5.89
N ILE A 133 -16.50 17.21 6.79
CA ILE A 133 -15.35 16.32 6.94
C ILE A 133 -15.76 14.94 6.54
N ASP A 134 -15.00 14.34 5.66
CA ASP A 134 -15.16 12.97 5.17
C ASP A 134 -14.15 12.08 5.91
N TYR A 135 -14.64 11.15 6.70
CA TYR A 135 -13.84 10.18 7.44
C TYR A 135 -13.71 8.83 6.71
N ASN A 136 -14.26 8.74 5.49
CA ASN A 136 -14.06 7.57 4.65
C ASN A 136 -12.57 7.41 4.27
N PRO A 137 -12.12 6.17 3.98
CA PRO A 137 -10.82 5.95 3.36
C PRO A 137 -10.66 6.78 2.08
N PRO A 138 -9.47 7.32 1.78
CA PRO A 138 -9.25 8.22 0.63
C PRO A 138 -9.64 7.62 -0.73
N MET A 139 -9.59 6.30 -0.84
CA MET A 139 -9.90 5.54 -2.06
C MET A 139 -11.32 4.99 -2.08
N ALA A 140 -12.12 5.16 -0.99
CA ALA A 140 -13.51 4.69 -0.95
C ALA A 140 -14.37 5.39 -2.02
N GLY A 141 -15.20 4.62 -2.70
CA GLY A 141 -16.09 5.09 -3.77
C GLY A 141 -15.38 5.42 -5.08
N LYS A 142 -14.13 5.01 -5.24
CA LYS A 142 -13.38 5.14 -6.50
C LYS A 142 -13.22 3.79 -7.16
N ASP A 143 -13.53 3.73 -8.45
CA ASP A 143 -13.11 2.63 -9.28
C ASP A 143 -11.60 2.75 -9.52
N LEU A 144 -10.89 1.65 -9.47
CA LEU A 144 -9.45 1.60 -9.62
C LEU A 144 -9.08 0.82 -10.88
N ARG A 145 -8.10 1.34 -11.62
CA ARG A 145 -7.51 0.62 -12.74
C ARG A 145 -6.08 0.22 -12.35
N TYR A 146 -5.83 -1.08 -12.36
CA TYR A 146 -4.49 -1.65 -12.19
C TYR A 146 -3.96 -2.11 -13.53
N SER A 147 -2.74 -1.68 -13.86
CA SER A 147 -1.88 -2.31 -14.85
C SER A 147 -0.78 -3.01 -14.09
N PHE A 148 -0.65 -4.33 -14.22
CA PHE A 148 0.33 -5.07 -13.45
C PHE A 148 0.97 -6.21 -14.24
N LYS A 149 2.17 -6.58 -13.80
CA LYS A 149 2.93 -7.68 -14.36
C LYS A 149 3.58 -8.49 -13.24
N ILE A 150 3.42 -9.81 -13.25
CA ILE A 150 4.15 -10.71 -12.37
C ILE A 150 5.57 -10.86 -12.91
N VAL A 151 6.54 -10.28 -12.20
CA VAL A 151 7.97 -10.28 -12.60
C VAL A 151 8.65 -11.58 -12.20
N LYS A 152 8.25 -12.15 -11.04
CA LYS A 152 8.87 -13.35 -10.50
C LYS A 152 7.87 -14.14 -9.68
N VAL A 153 7.85 -15.44 -9.87
CA VAL A 153 7.18 -16.40 -8.99
C VAL A 153 8.25 -16.99 -8.08
N VAL A 154 7.99 -16.97 -6.78
CA VAL A 154 8.93 -17.48 -5.78
C VAL A 154 8.69 -18.96 -5.56
N GLU A 155 9.68 -19.79 -5.92
CA GLU A 155 9.62 -21.21 -5.73
C GLU A 155 10.68 -21.66 -4.73
N GLY A 156 10.32 -22.61 -3.86
CA GLY A 156 11.23 -23.17 -2.87
C GLY A 156 11.12 -22.55 -1.48
N ARG A 157 11.40 -23.35 -0.45
CA ARG A 157 11.18 -22.98 0.97
C ARG A 157 12.05 -21.83 1.45
N GLU A 158 13.29 -21.75 0.96
CA GLU A 158 14.25 -20.70 1.33
C GLU A 158 13.79 -19.34 0.80
N ALA A 159 13.50 -19.30 -0.51
CA ALA A 159 13.03 -18.09 -1.17
C ALA A 159 11.65 -17.62 -0.63
N THR A 160 10.79 -18.57 -0.24
CA THR A 160 9.51 -18.28 0.42
C THR A 160 9.71 -17.53 1.74
N VAL A 161 10.64 -17.99 2.58
CA VAL A 161 10.90 -17.34 3.87
C VAL A 161 11.57 -15.98 3.69
N GLU A 162 12.49 -15.85 2.75
CA GLU A 162 13.12 -14.57 2.38
C GLU A 162 12.07 -13.56 1.91
N ALA A 163 11.17 -13.96 1.03
CA ALA A 163 10.10 -13.10 0.52
C ALA A 163 9.12 -12.66 1.62
N ILE A 164 8.74 -13.55 2.55
CA ILE A 164 7.90 -13.21 3.71
C ILE A 164 8.62 -12.21 4.63
N LEU A 165 9.92 -12.41 4.88
CA LEU A 165 10.71 -11.49 5.69
C LEU A 165 10.82 -10.12 5.02
N GLN A 166 11.05 -10.08 3.71
CA GLN A 166 11.10 -8.85 2.93
C GLN A 166 9.76 -8.10 2.98
N SER A 167 8.65 -8.81 2.80
CA SER A 167 7.29 -8.22 2.87
C SER A 167 6.98 -7.60 4.22
N ASN A 168 7.47 -8.19 5.34
CA ASN A 168 7.19 -7.70 6.69
C ASN A 168 8.16 -6.64 7.18
N THR A 169 9.40 -6.61 6.69
CA THR A 169 10.46 -5.73 7.19
C THR A 169 10.82 -4.60 6.23
N GLY A 170 10.48 -4.72 4.96
CA GLY A 170 10.87 -3.80 3.90
C GLY A 170 12.36 -3.87 3.50
N HIS A 171 13.11 -4.85 4.03
CA HIS A 171 14.53 -5.04 3.72
C HIS A 171 14.76 -6.31 2.92
N SER A 172 15.70 -6.28 1.97
CA SER A 172 16.00 -7.41 1.07
C SER A 172 17.26 -8.21 1.46
N ASP A 173 17.97 -7.82 2.51
CA ASP A 173 19.28 -8.39 2.90
C ASP A 173 19.16 -9.60 3.85
N PHE A 174 18.21 -10.49 3.60
CA PHE A 174 18.06 -11.72 4.36
C PHE A 174 18.64 -12.91 3.60
N GLY A 175 19.60 -13.60 4.19
CA GLY A 175 20.04 -14.92 3.72
C GLY A 175 19.46 -16.00 4.62
N VAL A 176 18.55 -16.82 4.10
CA VAL A 176 17.94 -17.96 4.82
C VAL A 176 18.55 -19.25 4.30
N THR A 177 19.09 -20.05 5.20
CA THR A 177 19.59 -21.41 4.88
C THR A 177 18.92 -22.43 5.79
N PHE A 178 18.42 -23.51 5.23
CA PHE A 178 17.89 -24.64 5.98
C PHE A 178 18.95 -25.75 6.05
N ASP A 179 19.46 -26.03 7.25
CA ASP A 179 20.24 -27.24 7.46
C ASP A 179 19.32 -28.46 7.53
N VAL A 180 19.65 -29.50 6.77
CA VAL A 180 18.85 -30.72 6.60
C VAL A 180 18.76 -31.58 7.87
N MET A 181 19.50 -31.21 8.95
CA MET A 181 19.43 -31.86 10.24
C MET A 181 19.13 -30.86 11.36
N THR A 182 17.91 -30.96 11.88
CA THR A 182 17.44 -30.45 13.18
C THR A 182 17.54 -28.95 13.44
N SER A 183 16.36 -28.36 13.64
CA SER A 183 16.06 -27.08 14.29
C SER A 183 16.60 -25.80 13.62
N THR A 184 15.68 -24.91 13.36
CA THR A 184 15.86 -23.51 12.96
C THR A 184 16.88 -22.82 13.89
N SER A 185 18.11 -22.61 13.42
CA SER A 185 19.04 -21.72 14.10
C SER A 185 19.08 -20.39 13.34
N CYS A 186 18.45 -19.38 13.91
CA CYS A 186 18.59 -18.01 13.49
C CYS A 186 19.99 -17.53 13.93
N SER A 187 20.97 -17.52 13.03
CA SER A 187 22.30 -16.98 13.34
C SER A 187 22.28 -15.46 13.24
N HIS A 188 21.91 -14.82 14.34
CA HIS A 188 22.23 -13.42 14.57
C HIS A 188 23.72 -13.36 14.91
N LYS A 189 24.54 -12.74 14.06
CA LYS A 189 25.94 -12.46 14.40
C LYS A 189 25.99 -11.41 15.51
N PRO A 190 26.40 -11.73 16.74
CA PRO A 190 26.67 -10.70 17.72
C PRO A 190 28.02 -10.07 17.40
N CYS A 191 28.01 -8.81 17.04
CA CYS A 191 29.18 -7.96 17.09
C CYS A 191 29.47 -7.64 18.57
N CYS A 192 30.23 -8.48 19.25
CA CYS A 192 30.74 -8.23 20.60
C CYS A 192 32.27 -8.23 20.58
N SER A 193 32.81 -7.03 20.39
CA SER A 193 34.19 -6.74 20.81
C SER A 193 34.18 -6.32 22.26
N THR A 194 34.62 -7.22 23.14
CA THR A 194 34.96 -6.90 24.53
C THR A 194 36.29 -6.19 24.58
N PRO A 195 36.43 -5.04 25.26
CA PRO A 195 37.75 -4.50 25.57
C PRO A 195 38.28 -5.16 26.82
N THR A 196 39.45 -5.82 26.68
CA THR A 196 40.27 -6.31 27.77
C THR A 196 40.81 -5.13 28.57
N ARG A 197 40.44 -5.05 29.86
CA ARG A 197 41.16 -4.21 30.85
C ARG A 197 42.42 -4.92 31.32
N ARG A 198 43.51 -4.23 31.28
CA ARG A 198 44.62 -4.23 32.22
C ARG A 198 44.68 -2.92 32.95
#